data_9af9b0644a2302e1979c075ceaca8ebd
#
_entry.id   9af9b0644a2302e1979c075ceaca8ebd
#
_cell.length_a   1.000
_cell.length_b   1.000
_cell.length_c   1.000
_cell.angle_alpha   90.00
_cell.angle_beta   90.00
_cell.angle_gamma   90.00
#
_symmetry.space_group_name_H-M   'P 1'
#
loop_
_entity.id
_entity.type
_entity.pdbx_description
1 polymer ?
#
loop_
_entity_poly.entity_id
_entity_poly.type
_entity_poly.pdbx_seq_one_letter_code
_entity_poly.pdbx_strand_id
1 'polypeptide(L)'
;MSEQKKEVIKTKVGGQALIEGVMMLGPKKGCMAVRQPDREIYTEVWDRKTPKWYNKAPFIRGCINFVSQLADGYKYLNKSGEVSGMFDEEEDEKDKKKKEKEQDKPTDNVSEEKPEDKKDEKKDGDNVALTTAVAVISGILGVGLAVALFAILPTLIFTGIQTLFGDTDISAFRSLTEGIIKIALFVGYLWLTSLMKTMKRLYQYHGAEHKTIFCYEHGEALTVENVRKYKRFHPRCGTSFIFLTLAISILVYTLLPINSELFIEAFGVSKLIGDMLRVCCKIIFLPIVVGISYELIRIAGKYDNVLTKIISAPGLAIQRLTTKEPADEMIEVAIASMKPVLPENAEDAKW
;
A
#
# COMPACT_ATOMS: atom_id res chain seq x y z
N MET A 1 39.24 20.46 12.49
CA MET A 1 38.96 19.81 11.20
C MET A 1 37.49 19.96 10.93
N SER A 2 37.09 20.82 9.99
CA SER A 2 35.71 21.02 9.62
C SER A 2 35.20 19.72 8.95
N GLU A 3 34.26 19.02 9.58
CA GLU A 3 33.48 17.98 8.92
C GLU A 3 32.83 18.61 7.67
N GLN A 4 33.33 18.28 6.49
CA GLN A 4 32.60 18.58 5.25
C GLN A 4 31.25 17.86 5.34
N LYS A 5 30.20 18.62 5.53
CA LYS A 5 28.82 18.11 5.40
C LYS A 5 28.73 17.49 4.01
N LYS A 6 28.78 16.16 3.93
CA LYS A 6 28.55 15.44 2.67
C LYS A 6 27.21 15.89 2.12
N GLU A 7 27.19 16.32 0.87
CA GLU A 7 25.97 16.74 0.19
C GLU A 7 25.01 15.56 0.08
N VAL A 8 23.80 15.71 0.61
CA VAL A 8 22.79 14.65 0.58
C VAL A 8 22.30 14.50 -0.86
N ILE A 9 22.55 13.36 -1.47
CA ILE A 9 22.13 13.05 -2.84
C ILE A 9 20.70 12.53 -2.80
N LYS A 10 19.76 13.30 -3.34
CA LYS A 10 18.38 12.82 -3.51
C LYS A 10 18.31 11.86 -4.69
N THR A 11 17.87 10.62 -4.44
CA THR A 11 17.89 9.56 -5.44
C THR A 11 16.51 9.19 -5.99
N LYS A 12 16.49 8.61 -7.19
CA LYS A 12 15.29 8.00 -7.80
C LYS A 12 15.01 6.59 -7.29
N VAL A 13 15.75 6.15 -6.29
CA VAL A 13 15.52 4.83 -5.68
C VAL A 13 14.33 4.94 -4.74
N GLY A 14 13.44 3.98 -4.83
CA GLY A 14 12.30 3.80 -3.96
C GLY A 14 12.08 2.33 -3.72
N GLY A 15 11.20 1.98 -2.80
CA GLY A 15 10.93 0.58 -2.50
C GLY A 15 9.53 0.35 -1.98
N GLN A 16 9.33 -0.89 -1.51
CA GLN A 16 8.11 -1.35 -0.86
C GLN A 16 8.46 -2.46 0.12
N ALA A 17 7.92 -2.39 1.33
CA ALA A 17 7.98 -3.51 2.25
C ALA A 17 7.14 -4.69 1.73
N LEU A 18 7.67 -5.88 1.92
CA LEU A 18 7.07 -7.15 1.55
C LEU A 18 6.98 -8.05 2.79
N ILE A 19 6.32 -9.20 2.66
CA ILE A 19 6.29 -10.22 3.70
C ILE A 19 7.71 -10.75 3.87
N GLU A 20 8.25 -10.61 5.07
CA GLU A 20 9.63 -10.98 5.44
C GLU A 20 10.69 -10.43 4.47
N GLY A 21 10.41 -9.29 3.82
CA GLY A 21 11.26 -8.80 2.74
C GLY A 21 11.09 -7.33 2.40
N VAL A 22 11.90 -6.92 1.43
CA VAL A 22 11.88 -5.58 0.83
C VAL A 22 12.08 -5.68 -0.68
N MET A 23 11.28 -4.94 -1.43
CA MET A 23 11.52 -4.67 -2.85
C MET A 23 12.14 -3.28 -3.02
N MET A 24 13.24 -3.17 -3.74
CA MET A 24 13.85 -1.90 -4.12
C MET A 24 13.77 -1.71 -5.64
N LEU A 25 13.48 -0.49 -6.05
CA LEU A 25 13.38 -0.09 -7.44
C LEU A 25 14.36 1.04 -7.71
N GLY A 26 15.41 0.75 -8.48
CA GLY A 26 16.37 1.72 -8.98
C GLY A 26 15.99 2.25 -10.37
N PRO A 27 16.86 3.06 -10.99
CA PRO A 27 16.62 3.63 -12.33
C PRO A 27 16.48 2.58 -13.44
N LYS A 28 17.29 1.52 -13.40
CA LYS A 28 17.40 0.49 -14.47
C LYS A 28 16.95 -0.90 -14.00
N LYS A 29 17.09 -1.21 -12.70
CA LYS A 29 16.83 -2.53 -12.13
C LYS A 29 15.86 -2.45 -10.96
N GLY A 30 15.12 -3.53 -10.75
CA GLY A 30 14.38 -3.82 -9.52
C GLY A 30 14.99 -5.05 -8.83
N CYS A 31 14.88 -5.12 -7.52
CA CYS A 31 15.29 -6.28 -6.74
C CYS A 31 14.31 -6.52 -5.60
N MET A 32 13.90 -7.76 -5.43
CA MET A 32 13.20 -8.25 -4.26
C MET A 32 14.20 -9.07 -3.42
N ALA A 33 14.26 -8.82 -2.11
CA ALA A 33 14.95 -9.67 -1.15
C ALA A 33 13.98 -10.10 -0.05
N VAL A 34 13.99 -11.38 0.29
CA VAL A 34 13.07 -12.00 1.26
C VAL A 34 13.85 -12.95 2.15
N ARG A 35 13.60 -12.92 3.46
CA ARG A 35 14.12 -13.88 4.42
C ARG A 35 13.33 -15.17 4.32
N GLN A 36 14.01 -16.28 4.03
CA GLN A 36 13.44 -17.63 3.97
C GLN A 36 13.36 -18.26 5.36
N PRO A 37 12.61 -19.38 5.53
CA PRO A 37 12.51 -20.09 6.81
C PRO A 37 13.85 -20.61 7.34
N ASP A 38 14.78 -20.98 6.47
CA ASP A 38 16.17 -21.41 6.79
C ASP A 38 17.08 -20.24 7.18
N ARG A 39 16.54 -19.00 7.22
CA ARG A 39 17.20 -17.73 7.48
C ARG A 39 18.12 -17.22 6.36
N GLU A 40 18.21 -17.90 5.23
CA GLU A 40 18.89 -17.35 4.06
C GLU A 40 18.10 -16.19 3.44
N ILE A 41 18.78 -15.35 2.67
CA ILE A 41 18.15 -14.23 1.97
C ILE A 41 18.01 -14.60 0.49
N TYR A 42 16.79 -14.90 0.08
CA TYR A 42 16.45 -15.04 -1.33
C TYR A 42 16.48 -13.67 -2.01
N THR A 43 17.10 -13.56 -3.18
CA THR A 43 17.13 -12.32 -3.98
C THR A 43 16.71 -12.61 -5.41
N GLU A 44 15.85 -11.76 -5.96
CA GLU A 44 15.45 -11.78 -7.35
C GLU A 44 15.65 -10.40 -7.97
N VAL A 45 16.43 -10.33 -9.04
CA VAL A 45 16.74 -9.09 -9.74
C VAL A 45 16.15 -9.13 -11.14
N TRP A 46 15.57 -8.00 -11.57
CA TRP A 46 15.01 -7.87 -12.93
C TRP A 46 15.34 -6.51 -13.53
N ASP A 47 15.36 -6.45 -14.85
CA ASP A 47 15.50 -5.20 -15.58
C ASP A 47 14.16 -4.46 -15.65
N ARG A 48 14.18 -3.16 -15.40
CA ARG A 48 13.00 -2.31 -15.56
C ARG A 48 12.81 -1.90 -17.02
N LYS A 49 11.56 -1.91 -17.46
CA LYS A 49 11.20 -1.44 -18.80
C LYS A 49 11.61 0.03 -18.97
N THR A 50 12.15 0.35 -20.15
CA THR A 50 12.47 1.74 -20.50
C THR A 50 11.23 2.62 -20.45
N PRO A 51 11.30 3.80 -19.81
CA PRO A 51 10.17 4.71 -19.73
C PRO A 51 9.72 5.17 -21.12
N LYS A 52 8.44 4.96 -21.46
CA LYS A 52 7.81 5.47 -22.67
C LYS A 52 7.40 6.93 -22.50
N TRP A 53 6.92 7.58 -23.58
CA TRP A 53 6.56 8.99 -23.56
C TRP A 53 5.53 9.35 -22.46
N TYR A 54 4.56 8.50 -22.22
CA TYR A 54 3.50 8.70 -21.22
C TYR A 54 4.03 8.66 -19.77
N ASN A 55 5.16 7.96 -19.52
CA ASN A 55 5.84 8.00 -18.22
C ASN A 55 6.60 9.33 -17.98
N LYS A 56 6.69 10.19 -19.01
CA LYS A 56 7.32 11.52 -18.91
C LYS A 56 6.28 12.65 -18.84
N ALA A 57 5.08 12.44 -19.39
CA ALA A 57 4.01 13.43 -19.44
C ALA A 57 3.48 13.77 -18.04
N PRO A 58 3.46 15.05 -17.61
CA PRO A 58 2.88 15.45 -16.33
C PRO A 58 1.45 14.93 -16.18
N PHE A 59 1.02 14.68 -14.96
CA PHE A 59 -0.26 14.09 -14.55
C PHE A 59 -0.47 12.65 -15.04
N ILE A 60 -0.29 12.35 -16.34
CA ILE A 60 -0.46 11.00 -16.92
C ILE A 60 0.53 10.02 -16.26
N ARG A 61 1.80 10.44 -16.08
CA ARG A 61 2.82 9.62 -15.41
C ARG A 61 2.44 9.24 -13.98
N GLY A 62 1.70 10.12 -13.28
CA GLY A 62 1.23 9.85 -11.93
C GLY A 62 0.26 8.68 -11.88
N CYS A 63 -0.73 8.68 -12.77
CA CYS A 63 -1.72 7.59 -12.87
C CYS A 63 -1.06 6.27 -13.27
N ILE A 64 -0.19 6.29 -14.29
CA ILE A 64 0.46 5.09 -14.78
C ILE A 64 1.41 4.50 -13.74
N ASN A 65 2.24 5.33 -13.10
CA ASN A 65 3.14 4.88 -12.07
C ASN A 65 2.39 4.33 -10.86
N PHE A 66 1.27 4.94 -10.48
CA PHE A 66 0.42 4.46 -9.39
C PHE A 66 -0.15 3.07 -9.70
N VAL A 67 -0.75 2.88 -10.89
CA VAL A 67 -1.30 1.58 -11.29
C VAL A 67 -0.19 0.52 -11.40
N SER A 68 0.95 0.88 -12.00
CA SER A 68 2.10 -0.04 -12.09
C SER A 68 2.63 -0.43 -10.72
N GLN A 69 2.73 0.53 -9.79
CA GLN A 69 3.19 0.27 -8.43
C GLN A 69 2.23 -0.63 -7.65
N LEU A 70 0.92 -0.47 -7.85
CA LEU A 70 -0.08 -1.37 -7.25
C LEU A 70 0.05 -2.79 -7.81
N ALA A 71 0.16 -2.93 -9.13
CA ALA A 71 0.28 -4.23 -9.79
C ALA A 71 1.58 -4.96 -9.40
N ASP A 72 2.72 -4.26 -9.49
CA ASP A 72 4.02 -4.82 -9.10
C ASP A 72 4.04 -5.12 -7.60
N GLY A 73 3.51 -4.21 -6.78
CA GLY A 73 3.42 -4.36 -5.34
C GLY A 73 2.63 -5.61 -4.93
N TYR A 74 1.48 -5.83 -5.54
CA TYR A 74 0.66 -7.03 -5.30
C TYR A 74 1.38 -8.31 -5.73
N LYS A 75 1.98 -8.30 -6.94
CA LYS A 75 2.73 -9.45 -7.46
C LYS A 75 3.86 -9.86 -6.51
N TYR A 76 4.70 -8.91 -6.10
CA TYR A 76 5.86 -9.21 -5.26
C TYR A 76 5.49 -9.44 -3.80
N LEU A 77 4.39 -8.86 -3.32
CA LEU A 77 3.86 -9.17 -1.99
C LEU A 77 3.43 -10.64 -1.89
N ASN A 78 2.68 -11.15 -2.87
CA ASN A 78 2.28 -12.56 -2.92
C ASN A 78 3.50 -13.49 -3.03
N LYS A 79 4.42 -13.17 -3.97
CA LYS A 79 5.65 -13.96 -4.13
C LYS A 79 6.48 -13.99 -2.86
N SER A 80 6.54 -12.90 -2.12
CA SER A 80 7.27 -12.85 -0.85
C SER A 80 6.62 -13.73 0.23
N GLY A 81 5.29 -13.84 0.24
CA GLY A 81 4.55 -14.75 1.12
C GLY A 81 4.86 -16.23 0.84
N GLU A 82 4.96 -16.61 -0.45
CA GLU A 82 5.37 -17.95 -0.87
C GLU A 82 6.83 -18.24 -0.46
N VAL A 83 7.76 -17.35 -0.81
CA VAL A 83 9.19 -17.51 -0.54
C VAL A 83 9.50 -17.53 0.96
N SER A 84 8.76 -16.78 1.76
CA SER A 84 8.93 -16.77 3.22
C SER A 84 8.30 -17.95 3.95
N GLY A 85 7.56 -18.83 3.24
CA GLY A 85 6.82 -19.94 3.85
C GLY A 85 5.62 -19.55 4.69
N MET A 86 5.21 -18.26 4.65
CA MET A 86 4.12 -17.77 5.49
C MET A 86 2.77 -18.39 5.10
N PHE A 87 2.57 -18.71 3.83
CA PHE A 87 1.33 -19.31 3.36
C PHE A 87 1.23 -20.77 3.77
N ASP A 88 2.35 -21.49 3.83
CA ASP A 88 2.42 -22.88 4.28
C ASP A 88 2.10 -22.99 5.78
N GLU A 89 2.62 -22.05 6.60
CA GLU A 89 2.31 -21.98 8.03
C GLU A 89 0.83 -21.70 8.31
N GLU A 90 0.19 -20.85 7.49
CA GLU A 90 -1.25 -20.54 7.62
C GLU A 90 -2.14 -21.73 7.23
N GLU A 91 -1.74 -22.56 6.26
CA GLU A 91 -2.47 -23.78 5.88
C GLU A 91 -2.35 -24.83 6.98
N ASP A 92 -1.15 -25.05 7.52
CA ASP A 92 -0.91 -25.99 8.63
C ASP A 92 -1.69 -25.59 9.91
N GLU A 93 -1.79 -24.29 10.23
CA GLU A 93 -2.60 -23.82 11.35
C GLU A 93 -4.11 -24.01 11.13
N LYS A 94 -4.59 -23.83 9.91
CA LYS A 94 -6.02 -24.05 9.56
C LYS A 94 -6.37 -25.54 9.65
N ASP A 95 -5.49 -26.41 9.20
CA ASP A 95 -5.70 -27.86 9.26
C ASP A 95 -5.65 -28.40 10.70
N LYS A 96 -4.76 -27.87 11.55
CA LYS A 96 -4.75 -28.17 12.99
C LYS A 96 -6.03 -27.74 13.68
N LYS A 97 -6.51 -26.51 13.44
CA LYS A 97 -7.78 -26.01 14.01
C LYS A 97 -9.02 -26.75 13.49
N LYS A 98 -8.94 -27.30 12.27
CA LYS A 98 -10.03 -28.12 11.71
C LYS A 98 -10.08 -29.51 12.36
N LYS A 99 -8.92 -30.13 12.57
CA LYS A 99 -8.79 -31.40 13.29
C LYS A 99 -9.19 -31.30 14.77
N GLU A 100 -8.85 -30.21 15.45
CA GLU A 100 -9.29 -29.95 16.83
C GLU A 100 -10.80 -29.78 16.93
N LYS A 101 -11.45 -29.11 15.95
CA LYS A 101 -12.92 -28.96 15.92
C LYS A 101 -13.65 -30.26 15.53
N GLU A 102 -13.01 -31.17 14.84
CA GLU A 102 -13.58 -32.49 14.52
C GLU A 102 -13.45 -33.48 15.69
N GLN A 103 -12.48 -33.30 16.57
CA GLN A 103 -12.32 -34.11 17.79
C GLN A 103 -13.31 -33.73 18.91
N ASP A 104 -13.89 -32.52 18.87
CA ASP A 104 -14.85 -32.03 19.88
C ASP A 104 -16.33 -32.35 19.54
N LYS A 105 -16.59 -33.13 18.48
CA LYS A 105 -17.94 -33.66 18.21
C LYS A 105 -18.14 -35.00 18.88
N PRO A 106 -19.23 -35.20 19.65
CA PRO A 106 -19.53 -36.48 20.26
C PRO A 106 -19.69 -37.55 19.19
N THR A 107 -18.91 -38.60 19.32
CA THR A 107 -18.98 -39.80 18.49
C THR A 107 -20.26 -40.55 18.76
N ASP A 108 -21.21 -40.51 17.80
CA ASP A 108 -22.18 -41.61 17.66
C ASP A 108 -21.74 -42.45 16.45
N ASN A 109 -21.60 -43.73 16.77
CA ASN A 109 -21.16 -44.85 15.96
C ASN A 109 -21.64 -44.87 14.50
N VAL A 110 -20.78 -45.25 13.57
CA VAL A 110 -20.86 -46.54 12.82
C VAL A 110 -19.60 -46.77 12.02
N SER A 111 -18.99 -47.93 12.22
CA SER A 111 -17.90 -48.54 11.48
C SER A 111 -18.30 -48.83 10.03
N GLU A 112 -17.39 -48.53 9.08
CA GLU A 112 -17.13 -49.44 7.93
C GLU A 112 -15.81 -49.13 7.23
N GLU A 113 -15.23 -50.20 6.71
CA GLU A 113 -13.86 -50.47 6.33
C GLU A 113 -13.32 -49.69 5.12
N LYS A 114 -11.96 -49.57 5.10
CA LYS A 114 -11.11 -49.20 3.97
C LYS A 114 -11.30 -50.04 2.73
N PRO A 115 -10.96 -49.53 1.53
CA PRO A 115 -9.73 -50.02 0.90
C PRO A 115 -8.79 -48.91 0.42
N GLU A 116 -7.52 -49.29 0.44
CA GLU A 116 -6.34 -48.56 -0.03
C GLU A 116 -6.25 -48.46 -1.56
N ASP A 117 -5.39 -47.49 -1.94
CA ASP A 117 -4.72 -47.32 -3.23
C ASP A 117 -5.49 -46.90 -4.46
N LYS A 118 -5.29 -45.62 -4.79
CA LYS A 118 -4.76 -45.22 -6.14
C LYS A 118 -4.17 -43.81 -6.07
N LYS A 119 -2.86 -43.69 -6.33
CA LYS A 119 -2.07 -42.46 -6.55
C LYS A 119 -2.64 -41.64 -7.72
N ASP A 120 -2.99 -40.40 -7.49
CA ASP A 120 -2.31 -39.12 -7.64
C ASP A 120 -1.64 -38.84 -8.99
N GLU A 121 -2.43 -38.25 -9.91
CA GLU A 121 -1.94 -37.41 -11.01
C GLU A 121 -2.94 -36.33 -11.47
N LYS A 122 -4.04 -36.09 -10.71
CA LYS A 122 -5.07 -35.10 -11.07
C LYS A 122 -5.26 -33.95 -10.06
N LYS A 123 -4.43 -33.85 -9.04
CA LYS A 123 -4.65 -32.86 -7.94
C LYS A 123 -4.08 -31.47 -8.18
N ASP A 124 -3.12 -31.27 -9.09
CA ASP A 124 -2.51 -29.95 -9.30
C ASP A 124 -3.42 -28.95 -9.99
N GLY A 125 -4.22 -29.40 -10.96
CA GLY A 125 -5.13 -28.53 -11.70
C GLY A 125 -6.31 -28.00 -10.87
N ASP A 126 -6.89 -28.85 -10.04
CA ASP A 126 -8.05 -28.49 -9.20
C ASP A 126 -7.64 -27.59 -8.02
N ASN A 127 -6.46 -27.78 -7.47
CA ASN A 127 -5.90 -26.92 -6.43
C ASN A 127 -5.59 -25.51 -6.94
N VAL A 128 -5.03 -25.37 -8.14
CA VAL A 128 -4.75 -24.06 -8.75
C VAL A 128 -6.06 -23.32 -9.05
N ALA A 129 -7.09 -24.01 -9.56
CA ALA A 129 -8.39 -23.39 -9.84
C ALA A 129 -9.08 -22.93 -8.53
N LEU A 130 -9.04 -23.73 -7.47
CA LEU A 130 -9.59 -23.40 -6.16
C LEU A 130 -8.86 -22.20 -5.53
N THR A 131 -7.53 -22.20 -5.54
CA THR A 131 -6.71 -21.10 -4.99
C THR A 131 -6.97 -19.80 -5.75
N THR A 132 -7.08 -19.87 -7.08
CA THR A 132 -7.41 -18.72 -7.92
C THR A 132 -8.83 -18.20 -7.61
N ALA A 133 -9.81 -19.09 -7.46
CA ALA A 133 -11.18 -18.70 -7.11
C ALA A 133 -11.25 -18.02 -5.72
N VAL A 134 -10.55 -18.56 -4.73
CA VAL A 134 -10.46 -17.97 -3.38
C VAL A 134 -9.79 -16.58 -3.44
N ALA A 135 -8.72 -16.42 -4.20
CA ALA A 135 -8.05 -15.13 -4.37
C ALA A 135 -8.96 -14.09 -5.04
N VAL A 136 -9.70 -14.48 -6.07
CA VAL A 136 -10.68 -13.59 -6.75
C VAL A 136 -11.81 -13.19 -5.81
N ILE A 137 -12.41 -14.15 -5.10
CA ILE A 137 -13.50 -13.88 -4.14
C ILE A 137 -13.00 -12.95 -3.02
N SER A 138 -11.83 -13.22 -2.45
CA SER A 138 -11.23 -12.38 -1.42
C SER A 138 -10.94 -10.96 -1.93
N GLY A 139 -10.49 -10.83 -3.18
CA GLY A 139 -10.29 -9.54 -3.84
C GLY A 139 -11.61 -8.77 -4.00
N ILE A 140 -12.68 -9.42 -4.46
CA ILE A 140 -14.00 -8.81 -4.60
C ILE A 140 -14.55 -8.37 -3.24
N LEU A 141 -14.44 -9.21 -2.21
CA LEU A 141 -14.86 -8.87 -0.85
C LEU A 141 -14.05 -7.70 -0.28
N GLY A 142 -12.73 -7.67 -0.52
CA GLY A 142 -11.86 -6.58 -0.11
C GLY A 142 -12.23 -5.25 -0.76
N VAL A 143 -12.49 -5.25 -2.07
CA VAL A 143 -12.98 -4.07 -2.80
C VAL A 143 -14.36 -3.66 -2.29
N GLY A 144 -15.27 -4.59 -2.09
CA GLY A 144 -16.60 -4.32 -1.52
C GLY A 144 -16.53 -3.66 -0.15
N LEU A 145 -15.68 -4.17 0.74
CA LEU A 145 -15.44 -3.59 2.06
C LEU A 145 -14.82 -2.18 1.97
N ALA A 146 -13.85 -1.97 1.07
CA ALA A 146 -13.26 -0.65 0.86
C ALA A 146 -14.30 0.37 0.36
N VAL A 147 -15.17 -0.01 -0.56
CA VAL A 147 -16.28 0.83 -1.03
C VAL A 147 -17.25 1.12 0.11
N ALA A 148 -17.63 0.11 0.91
CA ALA A 148 -18.51 0.30 2.06
C ALA A 148 -17.91 1.29 3.07
N LEU A 149 -16.64 1.15 3.43
CA LEU A 149 -15.97 2.00 4.43
C LEU A 149 -15.67 3.41 3.90
N PHE A 150 -15.22 3.56 2.65
CA PHE A 150 -14.71 4.83 2.14
C PHE A 150 -15.67 5.58 1.19
N ALA A 151 -16.71 4.93 0.69
CA ALA A 151 -17.73 5.60 -0.11
C ALA A 151 -19.10 5.65 0.60
N ILE A 152 -19.59 4.52 1.11
CA ILE A 152 -20.94 4.43 1.66
C ILE A 152 -20.99 5.02 3.08
N LEU A 153 -20.13 4.56 3.98
CA LEU A 153 -20.16 4.95 5.40
C LEU A 153 -20.03 6.47 5.61
N PRO A 154 -19.10 7.22 4.96
CA PRO A 154 -19.05 8.67 5.10
C PRO A 154 -20.33 9.38 4.64
N THR A 155 -20.97 8.88 3.58
CA THR A 155 -22.24 9.41 3.08
C THR A 155 -23.38 9.16 4.08
N LEU A 156 -23.45 7.97 4.68
CA LEU A 156 -24.44 7.66 5.70
C LEU A 156 -24.27 8.52 6.96
N ILE A 157 -23.00 8.67 7.42
CA ILE A 157 -22.70 9.53 8.57
C ILE A 157 -23.10 10.98 8.27
N PHE A 158 -22.75 11.51 7.08
CA PHE A 158 -23.18 12.85 6.70
C PHE A 158 -24.70 13.00 6.69
N THR A 159 -25.41 12.04 6.12
CA THR A 159 -26.87 12.04 6.12
C THR A 159 -27.44 12.04 7.53
N GLY A 160 -26.88 11.25 8.44
CA GLY A 160 -27.25 11.28 9.86
C GLY A 160 -26.98 12.64 10.52
N ILE A 161 -25.85 13.27 10.22
CA ILE A 161 -25.54 14.62 10.70
C ILE A 161 -26.58 15.64 10.16
N GLN A 162 -26.90 15.58 8.86
CA GLN A 162 -27.88 16.46 8.23
C GLN A 162 -29.25 16.37 8.94
N THR A 163 -29.68 15.14 9.32
CA THR A 163 -30.95 14.96 10.05
C THR A 163 -30.95 15.60 11.46
N LEU A 164 -29.78 15.69 12.10
CA LEU A 164 -29.64 16.32 13.42
C LEU A 164 -29.75 17.86 13.33
N PHE A 165 -29.38 18.46 12.19
CA PHE A 165 -29.51 19.90 11.95
C PHE A 165 -30.92 20.31 11.48
N GLY A 166 -31.83 19.36 11.31
CA GLY A 166 -33.23 19.59 10.92
C GLY A 166 -33.33 20.31 9.57
N ASP A 167 -34.01 21.45 9.54
CA ASP A 167 -34.26 22.21 8.32
C ASP A 167 -33.04 23.04 7.83
N THR A 168 -31.96 23.07 8.62
CA THR A 168 -30.75 23.80 8.21
C THR A 168 -30.00 23.02 7.14
N ASP A 169 -29.92 23.58 5.93
CA ASP A 169 -29.19 22.96 4.83
C ASP A 169 -27.67 23.12 5.01
N ILE A 170 -26.98 22.00 5.25
CA ILE A 170 -25.51 21.93 5.34
C ILE A 170 -24.88 21.22 4.12
N SER A 171 -25.61 21.07 3.02
CA SER A 171 -25.16 20.36 1.81
C SER A 171 -23.89 20.96 1.23
N ALA A 172 -23.67 22.27 1.34
CA ALA A 172 -22.44 22.94 0.93
C ALA A 172 -21.17 22.39 1.61
N PHE A 173 -21.29 21.87 2.84
CA PHE A 173 -20.19 21.29 3.58
C PHE A 173 -20.04 19.78 3.39
N ARG A 174 -20.89 19.14 2.57
CA ARG A 174 -20.94 17.68 2.40
C ARG A 174 -19.59 17.08 2.01
N SER A 175 -18.96 17.64 0.97
CA SER A 175 -17.67 17.10 0.48
C SER A 175 -16.55 17.24 1.51
N LEU A 176 -16.52 18.35 2.23
CA LEU A 176 -15.55 18.57 3.30
C LEU A 176 -15.77 17.60 4.47
N THR A 177 -17.00 17.46 4.94
CA THR A 177 -17.35 16.58 6.07
C THR A 177 -17.09 15.12 5.72
N GLU A 178 -17.58 14.64 4.55
CA GLU A 178 -17.28 13.28 4.06
C GLU A 178 -15.77 13.06 3.95
N GLY A 179 -15.02 14.07 3.53
CA GLY A 179 -13.57 14.02 3.42
C GLY A 179 -12.88 13.86 4.77
N ILE A 180 -13.28 14.65 5.77
CA ILE A 180 -12.75 14.54 7.15
C ILE A 180 -13.05 13.14 7.72
N ILE A 181 -14.27 12.64 7.53
CA ILE A 181 -14.65 11.29 7.96
C ILE A 181 -13.76 10.23 7.29
N LYS A 182 -13.50 10.34 5.98
CA LYS A 182 -12.59 9.42 5.26
C LYS A 182 -11.17 9.43 5.83
N ILE A 183 -10.64 10.62 6.15
CA ILE A 183 -9.33 10.72 6.80
C ILE A 183 -9.35 10.02 8.16
N ALA A 184 -10.36 10.27 8.98
CA ALA A 184 -10.49 9.64 10.30
C ALA A 184 -10.59 8.11 10.19
N LEU A 185 -11.41 7.60 9.26
CA LEU A 185 -11.52 6.17 8.98
C LEU A 185 -10.22 5.56 8.49
N PHE A 186 -9.50 6.26 7.59
CA PHE A 186 -8.21 5.79 7.08
C PHE A 186 -7.14 5.73 8.17
N VAL A 187 -7.04 6.76 9.00
CA VAL A 187 -6.09 6.79 10.14
C VAL A 187 -6.46 5.71 11.16
N GLY A 188 -7.76 5.56 11.47
CA GLY A 188 -8.27 4.52 12.35
C GLY A 188 -7.96 3.11 11.85
N TYR A 189 -8.15 2.87 10.55
CA TYR A 189 -7.78 1.61 9.89
C TYR A 189 -6.28 1.32 10.01
N LEU A 190 -5.42 2.30 9.70
CA LEU A 190 -3.97 2.14 9.84
C LEU A 190 -3.54 1.91 11.29
N TRP A 191 -4.19 2.58 12.24
CA TRP A 191 -3.93 2.36 13.66
C TRP A 191 -4.32 0.94 14.06
N LEU A 192 -5.52 0.48 13.69
CA LEU A 192 -6.02 -0.86 14.00
C LEU A 192 -5.11 -1.94 13.41
N THR A 193 -4.75 -1.82 12.12
CA THR A 193 -3.84 -2.77 11.47
C THR A 193 -2.44 -2.76 12.08
N SER A 194 -1.98 -1.63 12.59
CA SER A 194 -0.66 -1.52 13.26
C SER A 194 -0.55 -2.33 14.57
N LEU A 195 -1.68 -2.77 15.13
CA LEU A 195 -1.74 -3.62 16.31
C LEU A 195 -1.52 -5.11 15.99
N MET A 196 -1.75 -5.51 14.73
CA MET A 196 -1.57 -6.90 14.29
C MET A 196 -0.08 -7.26 14.21
N LYS A 197 0.29 -8.44 14.70
CA LYS A 197 1.69 -8.90 14.72
C LYS A 197 2.31 -8.94 13.32
N THR A 198 1.59 -9.50 12.34
CA THR A 198 2.03 -9.60 10.95
C THR A 198 2.27 -8.22 10.33
N MET A 199 1.32 -7.29 10.51
CA MET A 199 1.46 -5.92 10.01
C MET A 199 2.57 -5.15 10.73
N LYS A 200 2.80 -5.41 12.02
CA LYS A 200 3.92 -4.83 12.75
C LYS A 200 5.27 -5.24 12.13
N ARG A 201 5.44 -6.52 11.73
CA ARG A 201 6.65 -6.99 11.03
C ARG A 201 6.80 -6.31 9.68
N LEU A 202 5.73 -6.26 8.87
CA LEU A 202 5.73 -5.55 7.59
C LEU A 202 6.15 -4.08 7.75
N TYR A 203 5.66 -3.40 8.80
CA TYR A 203 6.05 -2.02 9.10
C TYR A 203 7.49 -1.87 9.61
N GLN A 204 8.09 -2.92 10.16
CA GLN A 204 9.52 -2.94 10.48
C GLN A 204 10.37 -3.04 9.19
N TYR A 205 10.00 -3.90 8.24
CA TYR A 205 10.64 -3.94 6.92
C TYR A 205 10.50 -2.61 6.18
N HIS A 206 9.37 -1.92 6.30
CA HIS A 206 9.18 -0.58 5.76
C HIS A 206 10.12 0.46 6.43
N GLY A 207 10.35 0.32 7.72
CA GLY A 207 11.36 1.10 8.42
C GLY A 207 12.78 0.81 7.94
N ALA A 208 13.12 -0.45 7.68
CA ALA A 208 14.41 -0.88 7.13
C ALA A 208 14.65 -0.30 5.74
N GLU A 209 13.63 -0.37 4.86
CA GLU A 209 13.66 0.26 3.53
C GLU A 209 14.06 1.73 3.61
N HIS A 210 13.32 2.53 4.39
CA HIS A 210 13.56 3.97 4.51
C HIS A 210 14.95 4.29 5.05
N LYS A 211 15.39 3.60 6.11
CA LYS A 211 16.72 3.78 6.69
C LYS A 211 17.83 3.45 5.70
N THR A 212 17.66 2.40 4.90
CA THR A 212 18.63 1.98 3.89
C THR A 212 18.75 3.01 2.76
N ILE A 213 17.61 3.56 2.30
CA ILE A 213 17.60 4.64 1.31
C ILE A 213 18.32 5.88 1.86
N PHE A 214 18.03 6.30 3.10
CA PHE A 214 18.70 7.43 3.71
C PHE A 214 20.21 7.24 3.88
N CYS A 215 20.65 6.05 4.30
CA CYS A 215 22.07 5.72 4.40
C CYS A 215 22.79 5.93 3.06
N TYR A 216 22.21 5.42 1.98
CA TYR A 216 22.74 5.60 0.64
C TYR A 216 22.75 7.07 0.20
N GLU A 217 21.68 7.83 0.45
CA GLU A 217 21.57 9.24 0.08
C GLU A 217 22.58 10.14 0.81
N HIS A 218 23.03 9.72 1.98
CA HIS A 218 24.10 10.39 2.72
C HIS A 218 25.51 9.92 2.32
N GLY A 219 25.63 9.04 1.31
CA GLY A 219 26.90 8.55 0.79
C GLY A 219 27.67 7.69 1.80
N GLU A 220 26.97 7.05 2.74
CA GLU A 220 27.58 6.10 3.68
C GLU A 220 27.54 4.67 3.12
N ALA A 221 28.51 3.86 3.55
CA ALA A 221 28.53 2.44 3.20
C ALA A 221 27.29 1.73 3.75
N LEU A 222 26.66 0.90 2.92
CA LEU A 222 25.47 0.11 3.30
C LEU A 222 25.89 -1.05 4.20
N THR A 223 26.07 -0.75 5.49
CA THR A 223 26.25 -1.69 6.59
C THR A 223 25.12 -1.56 7.59
N VAL A 224 24.83 -2.60 8.34
CA VAL A 224 23.77 -2.58 9.36
C VAL A 224 23.98 -1.44 10.36
N GLU A 225 25.23 -1.24 10.79
CA GLU A 225 25.62 -0.18 11.75
C GLU A 225 25.32 1.22 11.23
N ASN A 226 25.61 1.49 9.96
CA ASN A 226 25.38 2.79 9.34
C ASN A 226 23.87 3.01 9.12
N VAL A 227 23.18 2.02 8.53
CA VAL A 227 21.75 2.10 8.28
C VAL A 227 20.94 2.32 9.56
N ARG A 228 21.32 1.68 10.68
CA ARG A 228 20.68 1.82 11.98
C ARG A 228 20.60 3.27 12.49
N LYS A 229 21.59 4.11 12.16
CA LYS A 229 21.65 5.52 12.62
C LYS A 229 20.57 6.41 12.00
N TYR A 230 20.00 6.02 10.86
CA TYR A 230 19.07 6.86 10.10
C TYR A 230 17.64 6.78 10.60
N LYS A 231 16.84 7.81 10.25
CA LYS A 231 15.42 7.88 10.57
C LYS A 231 14.61 7.02 9.61
N ARG A 232 13.48 6.49 10.10
CA ARG A 232 12.52 5.69 9.31
C ARG A 232 11.45 6.53 8.59
N PHE A 233 11.44 7.85 8.76
CA PHE A 233 10.43 8.73 8.16
C PHE A 233 10.97 9.34 6.87
N HIS A 234 10.41 8.94 5.73
CA HIS A 234 10.93 9.32 4.41
C HIS A 234 9.88 10.14 3.63
N PRO A 235 10.22 11.35 3.10
CA PRO A 235 9.23 12.25 2.47
C PRO A 235 8.66 11.71 1.14
N ARG A 236 9.33 10.78 0.48
CA ARG A 236 8.93 10.21 -0.83
C ARG A 236 8.28 8.83 -0.72
N CYS A 237 7.73 8.50 0.43
CA CYS A 237 7.09 7.22 0.67
C CYS A 237 5.72 7.10 0.00
N GLY A 238 5.37 5.91 -0.49
CA GLY A 238 4.07 5.62 -1.10
C GLY A 238 2.89 5.83 -0.16
N THR A 239 3.05 5.60 1.16
CA THR A 239 1.98 5.87 2.14
C THR A 239 1.69 7.36 2.29
N SER A 240 2.72 8.22 2.18
CA SER A 240 2.55 9.68 2.10
C SER A 240 1.79 10.10 0.85
N PHE A 241 2.01 9.42 -0.28
CA PHE A 241 1.29 9.65 -1.51
C PHE A 241 -0.20 9.33 -1.38
N ILE A 242 -0.57 8.20 -0.77
CA ILE A 242 -1.97 7.82 -0.55
C ILE A 242 -2.67 8.87 0.31
N PHE A 243 -2.05 9.30 1.40
CA PHE A 243 -2.62 10.32 2.27
C PHE A 243 -2.78 11.68 1.55
N LEU A 244 -1.78 12.09 0.79
CA LEU A 244 -1.83 13.32 0.00
C LEU A 244 -2.95 13.24 -1.05
N THR A 245 -3.11 12.10 -1.70
CA THR A 245 -4.20 11.85 -2.66
C THR A 245 -5.57 11.99 -2.00
N LEU A 246 -5.72 11.48 -0.77
CA LEU A 246 -6.94 11.65 0.00
C LEU A 246 -7.20 13.13 0.33
N ALA A 247 -6.19 13.88 0.78
CA ALA A 247 -6.31 15.31 1.08
C ALA A 247 -6.64 16.14 -0.18
N ILE A 248 -5.97 15.88 -1.29
CA ILE A 248 -6.24 16.55 -2.57
C ILE A 248 -7.64 16.19 -3.10
N SER A 249 -8.10 14.96 -2.90
CA SER A 249 -9.46 14.57 -3.29
C SER A 249 -10.52 15.40 -2.58
N ILE A 250 -10.32 15.70 -1.29
CA ILE A 250 -11.23 16.56 -0.52
C ILE A 250 -11.27 17.95 -1.14
N LEU A 251 -10.10 18.54 -1.40
CA LEU A 251 -10.01 19.86 -2.00
C LEU A 251 -10.69 19.92 -3.37
N VAL A 252 -10.34 18.98 -4.27
CA VAL A 252 -10.90 18.93 -5.63
C VAL A 252 -12.42 18.73 -5.59
N TYR A 253 -12.93 17.79 -4.79
CA TYR A 253 -14.36 17.49 -4.75
C TYR A 253 -15.17 18.53 -3.94
N THR A 254 -14.52 19.38 -3.15
CA THR A 254 -15.17 20.53 -2.53
C THR A 254 -15.30 21.69 -3.51
N LEU A 255 -14.30 21.86 -4.39
CA LEU A 255 -14.33 22.91 -5.41
C LEU A 255 -15.22 22.57 -6.61
N LEU A 256 -15.44 21.28 -6.88
CA LEU A 256 -16.31 20.84 -7.98
C LEU A 256 -17.75 20.72 -7.47
N PRO A 257 -18.74 21.35 -8.14
CA PRO A 257 -20.15 21.27 -7.73
C PRO A 257 -20.79 19.93 -8.10
N ILE A 258 -20.14 18.83 -7.71
CA ILE A 258 -20.62 17.45 -7.96
C ILE A 258 -21.47 17.02 -6.77
N ASN A 259 -22.75 17.37 -6.78
CA ASN A 259 -23.76 16.94 -5.81
C ASN A 259 -24.82 16.06 -6.46
N SER A 260 -25.60 15.36 -5.68
CA SER A 260 -26.66 14.47 -6.19
C SER A 260 -27.82 15.25 -6.77
N GLU A 261 -28.12 16.42 -6.21
CA GLU A 261 -29.20 17.33 -6.60
C GLU A 261 -29.03 17.75 -8.07
N LEU A 262 -27.78 18.04 -8.51
CA LEU A 262 -27.47 18.34 -9.90
C LEU A 262 -27.99 17.25 -10.87
N PHE A 263 -27.79 15.99 -10.50
CA PHE A 263 -28.21 14.86 -11.36
C PHE A 263 -29.72 14.62 -11.28
N ILE A 264 -30.32 14.83 -10.10
CA ILE A 264 -31.77 14.71 -9.91
C ILE A 264 -32.49 15.75 -10.75
N GLU A 265 -32.04 17.01 -10.70
CA GLU A 265 -32.61 18.12 -11.48
C GLU A 265 -32.37 17.95 -12.99
N ALA A 266 -31.15 17.58 -13.40
CA ALA A 266 -30.80 17.47 -14.81
C ALA A 266 -31.45 16.27 -15.52
N PHE A 267 -31.62 15.14 -14.83
CA PHE A 267 -32.06 13.87 -15.44
C PHE A 267 -33.39 13.33 -14.90
N GLY A 268 -34.01 13.99 -13.90
CA GLY A 268 -35.27 13.53 -13.29
C GLY A 268 -35.16 12.17 -12.58
N VAL A 269 -33.96 11.80 -12.12
CA VAL A 269 -33.68 10.50 -11.51
C VAL A 269 -33.97 10.50 -10.01
N SER A 270 -34.15 9.30 -9.43
CA SER A 270 -34.32 9.16 -7.98
C SER A 270 -33.04 9.54 -7.23
N LYS A 271 -33.17 9.87 -5.94
CA LYS A 271 -32.05 10.25 -5.07
C LYS A 271 -30.95 9.18 -5.06
N LEU A 272 -31.31 7.88 -5.03
CA LEU A 272 -30.37 6.78 -5.09
C LEU A 272 -29.52 6.83 -6.36
N ILE A 273 -30.16 7.02 -7.51
CA ILE A 273 -29.47 7.11 -8.81
C ILE A 273 -28.60 8.36 -8.86
N GLY A 274 -29.07 9.51 -8.34
CA GLY A 274 -28.31 10.74 -8.23
C GLY A 274 -27.02 10.55 -7.38
N ASP A 275 -27.13 9.87 -6.23
CA ASP A 275 -25.97 9.54 -5.40
C ASP A 275 -24.99 8.59 -6.11
N MET A 276 -25.49 7.60 -6.85
CA MET A 276 -24.64 6.71 -7.68
C MET A 276 -23.91 7.47 -8.77
N LEU A 277 -24.59 8.35 -9.51
CA LEU A 277 -23.98 9.19 -10.55
C LEU A 277 -22.90 10.11 -9.97
N ARG A 278 -23.16 10.69 -8.79
CA ARG A 278 -22.14 11.46 -8.06
C ARG A 278 -20.89 10.64 -7.77
N VAL A 279 -21.03 9.41 -7.30
CA VAL A 279 -19.89 8.50 -7.05
C VAL A 279 -19.16 8.17 -8.36
N CYS A 280 -19.88 7.87 -9.43
CA CYS A 280 -19.29 7.61 -10.75
C CYS A 280 -18.48 8.81 -11.24
N CYS A 281 -19.03 10.02 -11.12
CA CYS A 281 -18.29 11.25 -11.45
C CYS A 281 -17.00 11.40 -10.64
N LYS A 282 -17.03 11.16 -9.33
CA LYS A 282 -15.82 11.20 -8.48
C LYS A 282 -14.77 10.19 -8.95
N ILE A 283 -15.19 9.00 -9.40
CA ILE A 283 -14.28 7.99 -9.97
C ILE A 283 -13.67 8.49 -11.29
N ILE A 284 -14.46 9.13 -12.16
CA ILE A 284 -13.96 9.69 -13.43
C ILE A 284 -12.92 10.79 -13.18
N PHE A 285 -13.08 11.60 -12.12
CA PHE A 285 -12.12 12.63 -11.74
C PHE A 285 -10.92 12.11 -10.93
N LEU A 286 -10.95 10.86 -10.47
CA LEU A 286 -9.87 10.27 -9.67
C LEU A 286 -8.49 10.33 -10.37
N PRO A 287 -8.34 10.08 -11.68
CA PRO A 287 -7.04 10.23 -12.37
C PRO A 287 -6.45 11.64 -12.25
N ILE A 288 -7.29 12.68 -12.25
CA ILE A 288 -6.85 14.06 -12.09
C ILE A 288 -6.30 14.26 -10.66
N VAL A 289 -7.02 13.77 -9.66
CA VAL A 289 -6.61 13.85 -8.25
C VAL A 289 -5.26 13.11 -8.05
N VAL A 290 -5.13 11.89 -8.59
CA VAL A 290 -3.90 11.09 -8.52
C VAL A 290 -2.75 11.82 -9.23
N GLY A 291 -3.01 12.39 -10.42
CA GLY A 291 -2.02 13.14 -11.18
C GLY A 291 -1.50 14.37 -10.42
N ILE A 292 -2.40 15.18 -9.84
CA ILE A 292 -2.03 16.35 -9.02
C ILE A 292 -1.20 15.90 -7.81
N SER A 293 -1.66 14.90 -7.10
CA SER A 293 -0.99 14.37 -5.88
C SER A 293 0.41 13.86 -6.19
N TYR A 294 0.58 13.18 -7.34
CA TYR A 294 1.88 12.69 -7.79
C TYR A 294 2.86 13.83 -8.09
N GLU A 295 2.41 14.88 -8.78
CA GLU A 295 3.27 16.03 -9.06
C GLU A 295 3.66 16.77 -7.77
N LEU A 296 2.74 16.89 -6.82
CA LEU A 296 3.02 17.54 -5.53
C LEU A 296 4.05 16.75 -4.70
N ILE A 297 3.90 15.41 -4.60
CA ILE A 297 4.88 14.61 -3.85
C ILE A 297 6.25 14.58 -4.53
N ARG A 298 6.26 14.64 -5.86
CA ARG A 298 7.49 14.74 -6.64
C ARG A 298 8.21 16.07 -6.39
N ILE A 299 7.47 17.19 -6.35
CA ILE A 299 8.01 18.50 -6.00
C ILE A 299 8.52 18.49 -4.57
N ALA A 300 7.76 17.94 -3.65
CA ALA A 300 8.15 17.80 -2.24
C ALA A 300 9.42 16.94 -2.05
N GLY A 301 9.59 15.92 -2.90
CA GLY A 301 10.80 15.09 -2.90
C GLY A 301 12.04 15.78 -3.49
N LYS A 302 11.84 16.67 -4.45
CA LYS A 302 12.93 17.36 -5.16
C LYS A 302 13.46 18.57 -4.38
N TYR A 303 12.59 19.39 -3.82
CA TYR A 303 12.95 20.64 -3.16
C TYR A 303 12.91 20.48 -1.63
N ASP A 304 13.69 21.30 -0.94
CA ASP A 304 13.71 21.38 0.53
C ASP A 304 13.45 22.84 0.95
N ASN A 305 12.18 23.20 1.02
CA ASN A 305 11.72 24.51 1.45
C ASN A 305 10.51 24.38 2.41
N VAL A 306 10.03 25.49 2.94
CA VAL A 306 8.93 25.52 3.90
C VAL A 306 7.67 24.89 3.31
N LEU A 307 7.34 25.19 2.05
CA LEU A 307 6.14 24.66 1.38
C LEU A 307 6.19 23.13 1.24
N THR A 308 7.34 22.59 0.82
CA THR A 308 7.51 21.13 0.68
C THR A 308 7.48 20.42 2.02
N LYS A 309 7.96 21.05 3.10
CA LYS A 309 7.83 20.53 4.46
C LYS A 309 6.37 20.47 4.92
N ILE A 310 5.58 21.51 4.62
CA ILE A 310 4.14 21.53 4.94
C ILE A 310 3.40 20.43 4.17
N ILE A 311 3.67 20.27 2.86
CA ILE A 311 3.04 19.23 2.03
C ILE A 311 3.40 17.82 2.52
N SER A 312 4.64 17.61 2.95
CA SER A 312 5.10 16.30 3.41
C SER A 312 4.70 15.97 4.87
N ALA A 313 4.45 16.99 5.70
CA ALA A 313 4.23 16.81 7.14
C ALA A 313 3.10 15.81 7.49
N PRO A 314 1.91 15.86 6.85
CA PRO A 314 0.85 14.90 7.14
C PRO A 314 1.24 13.46 6.76
N GLY A 315 1.92 13.29 5.62
CA GLY A 315 2.44 11.99 5.20
C GLY A 315 3.48 11.43 6.19
N LEU A 316 4.40 12.26 6.65
CA LEU A 316 5.37 11.88 7.68
C LEU A 316 4.71 11.53 9.02
N ALA A 317 3.61 12.20 9.38
CA ALA A 317 2.84 11.86 10.58
C ALA A 317 2.22 10.45 10.48
N ILE A 318 1.65 10.09 9.33
CA ILE A 318 1.10 8.75 9.06
C ILE A 318 2.17 7.66 9.15
N GLN A 319 3.41 7.94 8.77
CA GLN A 319 4.51 6.98 8.86
C GLN A 319 4.83 6.57 10.31
N ARG A 320 4.39 7.31 11.32
CA ARG A 320 4.48 6.87 12.74
C ARG A 320 3.69 5.60 12.99
N LEU A 321 2.61 5.38 12.23
CA LEU A 321 1.78 4.18 12.28
C LEU A 321 2.32 3.09 11.34
N THR A 322 2.69 3.47 10.11
CA THR A 322 3.02 2.54 9.01
C THR A 322 4.51 2.19 8.90
N THR A 323 5.37 2.71 9.78
CA THR A 323 6.76 2.29 9.92
C THR A 323 7.09 1.99 11.37
N LYS A 324 7.90 0.97 11.61
CA LYS A 324 8.41 0.61 12.95
C LYS A 324 9.94 0.49 12.90
N GLU A 325 10.57 0.50 14.08
CA GLU A 325 12.01 0.31 14.16
C GLU A 325 12.36 -1.11 13.76
N PRO A 326 13.22 -1.31 12.73
CA PRO A 326 13.60 -2.62 12.25
C PRO A 326 14.62 -3.29 13.15
N ALA A 327 14.60 -4.62 13.20
CA ALA A 327 15.68 -5.43 13.70
C ALA A 327 16.84 -5.48 12.68
N ASP A 328 18.04 -5.83 13.13
CA ASP A 328 19.24 -5.87 12.28
C ASP A 328 19.09 -6.83 11.10
N GLU A 329 18.50 -8.00 11.34
CA GLU A 329 18.19 -8.99 10.30
C GLU A 329 17.31 -8.43 9.18
N MET A 330 16.41 -7.49 9.48
CA MET A 330 15.56 -6.83 8.49
C MET A 330 16.34 -5.77 7.70
N ILE A 331 17.29 -5.10 8.35
CA ILE A 331 18.21 -4.18 7.68
C ILE A 331 19.11 -4.92 6.70
N GLU A 332 19.58 -6.12 7.03
CA GLU A 332 20.36 -6.99 6.12
C GLU A 332 19.58 -7.26 4.83
N VAL A 333 18.30 -7.63 4.95
CA VAL A 333 17.41 -7.88 3.80
C VAL A 333 17.23 -6.61 2.95
N ALA A 334 17.02 -5.46 3.59
CA ALA A 334 16.89 -4.18 2.89
C ALA A 334 18.19 -3.80 2.17
N ILE A 335 19.35 -4.06 2.75
CA ILE A 335 20.66 -3.86 2.09
C ILE A 335 20.83 -4.83 0.91
N ALA A 336 20.44 -6.09 1.06
CA ALA A 336 20.52 -7.09 0.00
C ALA A 336 19.65 -6.71 -1.20
N SER A 337 18.45 -6.16 -0.98
CA SER A 337 17.59 -5.66 -2.06
C SER A 337 18.09 -4.36 -2.68
N MET A 338 18.81 -3.51 -1.93
CA MET A 338 19.28 -2.21 -2.40
C MET A 338 20.51 -2.33 -3.32
N LYS A 339 21.50 -3.14 -2.94
CA LYS A 339 22.78 -3.25 -3.67
C LYS A 339 22.63 -3.51 -5.17
N PRO A 340 21.80 -4.46 -5.65
CA PRO A 340 21.68 -4.78 -7.07
C PRO A 340 21.01 -3.68 -7.91
N VAL A 341 20.28 -2.76 -7.29
CA VAL A 341 19.51 -1.72 -7.99
C VAL A 341 20.26 -0.40 -8.09
N LEU A 342 21.39 -0.28 -7.40
CA LEU A 342 22.22 0.91 -7.46
C LEU A 342 22.90 1.01 -8.84
N PRO A 343 22.88 2.19 -9.47
CA PRO A 343 23.62 2.38 -10.71
C PRO A 343 25.12 2.43 -10.44
N GLU A 344 25.91 2.02 -11.44
CA GLU A 344 27.37 2.10 -11.38
C GLU A 344 27.86 3.54 -11.20
N ASN A 345 27.16 4.50 -11.82
CA ASN A 345 27.42 5.92 -11.63
C ASN A 345 26.34 6.54 -10.73
N ALA A 346 26.73 7.11 -9.60
CA ALA A 346 25.82 7.76 -8.65
C ALA A 346 25.00 8.91 -9.29
N GLU A 347 25.50 9.56 -10.34
CA GLU A 347 24.77 10.59 -11.08
C GLU A 347 23.50 10.06 -11.74
N ASP A 348 23.47 8.81 -12.21
CA ASP A 348 22.30 8.18 -12.82
C ASP A 348 21.17 7.97 -11.80
N ALA A 349 21.51 7.91 -10.52
CA ALA A 349 20.55 7.80 -9.43
C ALA A 349 19.90 9.12 -9.03
N LYS A 350 20.49 10.27 -9.35
CA LYS A 350 19.99 11.60 -8.96
C LYS A 350 18.61 11.91 -9.58
N TRP A 351 17.83 12.67 -8.84
CA TRP A 351 16.52 13.20 -9.28
C TRP A 351 16.65 14.17 -10.45
#